data_86f620efbb144d7fa1c5661ac327d119
#
_entry.id   86f620efbb144d7fa1c5661ac327d119
#
_cell.length_a   1.000
_cell.length_b   1.000
_cell.length_c   1.000
_cell.angle_alpha   90.00
_cell.angle_beta   90.00
_cell.angle_gamma   90.00
#
_symmetry.space_group_name_H-M   'P 1'
#
loop_
_entity.id
_entity.type
_entity.pdbx_description
1 polymer ?
#
loop_
_entity_poly.entity_id
_entity_poly.type
_entity_poly.pdbx_seq_one_letter_code
_entity_poly.pdbx_strand_id
1 'polypeptide(L)'
;LPAAQWVLPVAGLQDLSPEQILFAFGLMPRAVIALLIGALLGLSGALMQAVLRNPLADPTTLGVASGAQLALVCATLLWPNMLALGPGPVALVGGGLAALIVMALGARRGFAPVTVTIAGMLVGMLASAISTALTLGQGHYLLSLVIWNGGSLSQDSWHGVIRLAVVLVLGAAGAALLVRP
;
A
#
# COMPACT_ATOMS: atom_id res chain seq x y z
N LEU A 1 13.37 -29.87 14.99
CA LEU A 1 13.32 -30.21 13.56
C LEU A 1 14.54 -29.59 12.88
N PRO A 2 15.35 -30.37 12.13
CA PRO A 2 16.57 -29.84 11.52
C PRO A 2 16.20 -28.79 10.44
N ALA A 3 16.84 -27.62 10.52
CA ALA A 3 16.59 -26.48 9.64
C ALA A 3 16.72 -26.80 8.13
N ALA A 4 17.45 -27.86 7.78
CA ALA A 4 17.62 -28.30 6.40
C ALA A 4 16.34 -28.84 5.73
N GLN A 5 15.30 -29.18 6.49
CA GLN A 5 14.01 -29.66 5.95
C GLN A 5 13.09 -28.52 5.50
N TRP A 6 13.44 -27.27 5.83
CA TRP A 6 12.65 -26.06 5.51
C TRP A 6 13.16 -25.32 4.28
N VAL A 7 14.36 -25.69 3.80
CA VAL A 7 14.88 -25.16 2.54
C VAL A 7 14.15 -25.87 1.41
N LEU A 8 13.38 -25.11 0.65
CA LEU A 8 12.55 -25.51 -0.49
C LEU A 8 13.13 -26.72 -1.24
N PRO A 9 12.43 -27.86 -1.28
CA PRO A 9 12.76 -28.89 -2.23
C PRO A 9 12.39 -28.37 -3.63
N VAL A 10 13.39 -28.19 -4.46
CA VAL A 10 13.23 -27.93 -5.91
C VAL A 10 12.62 -29.16 -6.63
N ALA A 11 12.37 -30.24 -5.90
CA ALA A 11 11.78 -31.49 -6.36
C ALA A 11 10.25 -31.48 -6.08
N GLY A 12 9.50 -31.71 -7.10
CA GLY A 12 8.05 -31.89 -7.27
C GLY A 12 7.13 -31.74 -6.07
N LEU A 13 6.10 -30.93 -6.25
CA LEU A 13 5.01 -30.65 -5.30
C LEU A 13 4.28 -31.89 -4.73
N GLN A 14 4.59 -33.10 -5.24
CA GLN A 14 3.89 -34.34 -4.91
C GLN A 14 4.42 -35.03 -3.65
N ASP A 15 5.61 -34.65 -3.14
CA ASP A 15 6.28 -35.29 -1.99
C ASP A 15 6.32 -34.41 -0.74
N LEU A 16 5.59 -33.27 -0.70
CA LEU A 16 5.59 -32.35 0.43
C LEU A 16 4.61 -32.82 1.51
N SER A 17 5.06 -32.84 2.77
CA SER A 17 4.15 -33.04 3.90
C SER A 17 3.19 -31.84 4.02
N PRO A 18 1.97 -32.02 4.62
CA PRO A 18 1.03 -30.94 4.84
C PRO A 18 1.63 -29.73 5.58
N GLU A 19 2.54 -29.97 6.50
CA GLU A 19 3.25 -28.93 7.26
C GLU A 19 4.21 -28.12 6.36
N GLN A 20 4.89 -28.78 5.44
CA GLN A 20 5.78 -28.12 4.46
C GLN A 20 5.00 -27.28 3.46
N ILE A 21 3.83 -27.74 3.03
CA ILE A 21 2.91 -26.98 2.17
C ILE A 21 2.42 -25.72 2.89
N LEU A 22 1.99 -25.85 4.14
CA LEU A 22 1.53 -24.71 4.94
C LEU A 22 2.65 -23.68 5.15
N PHE A 23 3.87 -24.15 5.37
CA PHE A 23 5.03 -23.29 5.53
C PHE A 23 5.39 -22.57 4.20
N ALA A 24 5.55 -23.33 3.10
CA ALA A 24 6.02 -22.81 1.83
C ALA A 24 5.02 -21.88 1.13
N PHE A 25 3.72 -22.16 1.25
CA PHE A 25 2.68 -21.40 0.56
C PHE A 25 1.82 -20.53 1.49
N GLY A 26 1.85 -20.76 2.79
CA GLY A 26 1.13 -19.94 3.76
C GLY A 26 2.04 -18.96 4.51
N LEU A 27 2.99 -19.46 5.29
CA LEU A 27 3.80 -18.63 6.20
C LEU A 27 4.89 -17.84 5.47
N MET A 28 5.64 -18.50 4.58
CA MET A 28 6.76 -17.85 3.87
C MET A 28 6.33 -16.66 3.01
N PRO A 29 5.30 -16.75 2.13
CA PRO A 29 4.88 -15.61 1.35
C PRO A 29 4.44 -14.43 2.23
N ARG A 30 3.74 -14.70 3.35
CA ARG A 30 3.30 -13.66 4.30
C ARG A 30 4.47 -12.95 4.96
N ALA A 31 5.48 -13.70 5.41
CA ALA A 31 6.67 -13.12 6.03
C ALA A 31 7.45 -12.25 5.03
N VAL A 32 7.63 -12.72 3.79
CA VAL A 32 8.31 -11.96 2.75
C VAL A 32 7.52 -10.72 2.37
N ILE A 33 6.20 -10.81 2.25
CA ILE A 33 5.32 -9.65 1.99
C ILE A 33 5.43 -8.61 3.10
N ALA A 34 5.43 -9.04 4.37
CA ALA A 34 5.59 -8.12 5.50
C ALA A 34 6.92 -7.35 5.42
N LEU A 35 8.02 -8.03 5.08
CA LEU A 35 9.32 -7.41 4.88
C LEU A 35 9.32 -6.43 3.69
N LEU A 36 8.71 -6.81 2.56
CA LEU A 36 8.63 -5.95 1.38
C LEU A 36 7.75 -4.72 1.63
N ILE A 37 6.63 -4.87 2.34
CA ILE A 37 5.78 -3.73 2.74
C ILE A 37 6.56 -2.80 3.66
N GLY A 38 7.27 -3.34 4.66
CA GLY A 38 8.12 -2.54 5.55
C GLY A 38 9.20 -1.78 4.78
N ALA A 39 9.85 -2.42 3.82
CA ALA A 39 10.86 -1.79 2.96
C ALA A 39 10.26 -0.68 2.08
N LEU A 40 9.07 -0.90 1.49
CA LEU A 40 8.36 0.10 0.70
C LEU A 40 7.93 1.31 1.55
N LEU A 41 7.42 1.07 2.75
CA LEU A 41 7.06 2.13 3.69
C LEU A 41 8.29 2.92 4.13
N GLY A 42 9.40 2.24 4.45
CA GLY A 42 10.66 2.88 4.79
C GLY A 42 11.22 3.73 3.64
N LEU A 43 11.21 3.20 2.41
CA LEU A 43 11.64 3.93 1.23
C LEU A 43 10.76 5.17 0.99
N SER A 44 9.43 5.03 1.05
CA SER A 44 8.51 6.14 0.85
C SER A 44 8.66 7.20 1.94
N GLY A 45 8.84 6.79 3.21
CA GLY A 45 9.13 7.69 4.32
C GLY A 45 10.42 8.47 4.11
N ALA A 46 11.50 7.80 3.76
CA ALA A 46 12.79 8.44 3.49
C ALA A 46 12.71 9.45 2.33
N LEU A 47 12.00 9.12 1.24
CA LEU A 47 11.78 10.04 0.13
C LEU A 47 10.96 11.26 0.55
N MET A 48 9.90 11.07 1.34
CA MET A 48 9.08 12.17 1.85
C MET A 48 9.89 13.11 2.74
N GLN A 49 10.68 12.56 3.66
CA GLN A 49 11.55 13.35 4.53
C GLN A 49 12.58 14.16 3.73
N ALA A 50 13.16 13.57 2.69
CA ALA A 50 14.10 14.24 1.81
C ALA A 50 13.44 15.37 1.01
N VAL A 51 12.29 15.12 0.38
CA VAL A 51 11.55 16.08 -0.44
C VAL A 51 11.04 17.26 0.40
N LEU A 52 10.44 16.97 1.56
CA LEU A 52 9.88 17.99 2.44
C LEU A 52 10.93 18.62 3.37
N ARG A 53 12.17 18.12 3.35
CA ARG A 53 13.25 18.52 4.29
C ARG A 53 12.78 18.56 5.73
N ASN A 54 11.94 17.60 6.10
CA ASN A 54 11.32 17.49 7.40
C ASN A 54 11.41 16.04 7.90
N PRO A 55 12.15 15.75 8.98
CA PRO A 55 12.29 14.39 9.52
C PRO A 55 10.97 13.83 10.08
N LEU A 56 9.98 14.66 10.32
CA LEU A 56 8.64 14.24 10.79
C LEU A 56 7.67 13.96 9.63
N ALA A 57 8.12 14.07 8.39
CA ALA A 57 7.27 13.77 7.24
C ALA A 57 7.03 12.25 7.15
N ASP A 58 5.76 11.89 6.99
CA ASP A 58 5.28 10.53 6.90
C ASP A 58 4.34 10.40 5.67
N PRO A 59 4.40 9.30 4.89
CA PRO A 59 3.52 9.08 3.75
C PRO A 59 2.03 9.14 4.10
N THR A 60 1.65 8.81 5.33
CA THR A 60 0.26 8.86 5.79
C THR A 60 -0.23 10.29 5.96
N THR A 61 0.66 11.24 6.33
CA THR A 61 0.30 12.65 6.52
C THR A 61 -0.01 13.38 5.21
N LEU A 62 0.38 12.84 4.06
CA LEU A 62 0.06 13.41 2.75
C LEU A 62 -1.31 12.99 2.20
N GLY A 63 -2.09 12.23 2.95
CA GLY A 63 -3.43 11.81 2.55
C GLY A 63 -3.47 10.79 1.40
N VAL A 64 -2.32 10.30 0.95
CA VAL A 64 -2.22 9.32 -0.16
C VAL A 64 -2.95 8.03 0.18
N ALA A 65 -2.74 7.51 1.39
CA ALA A 65 -3.42 6.30 1.85
C ALA A 65 -4.94 6.48 1.93
N SER A 66 -5.39 7.62 2.47
CA SER A 66 -6.83 7.94 2.56
C SER A 66 -7.47 8.14 1.18
N GLY A 67 -6.73 8.73 0.23
CA GLY A 67 -7.17 8.86 -1.16
C GLY A 67 -7.28 7.52 -1.87
N ALA A 68 -6.32 6.63 -1.66
CA ALA A 68 -6.37 5.25 -2.17
C ALA A 68 -7.58 4.49 -1.60
N GLN A 69 -7.81 4.61 -0.30
CA GLN A 69 -8.97 4.02 0.38
C GLN A 69 -10.29 4.56 -0.16
N LEU A 70 -10.41 5.88 -0.32
CA LEU A 70 -11.62 6.50 -0.88
C LEU A 70 -11.91 5.97 -2.29
N ALA A 71 -10.89 5.87 -3.14
CA ALA A 71 -11.05 5.32 -4.49
C ALA A 71 -11.53 3.87 -4.48
N LEU A 72 -10.98 3.04 -3.58
CA LEU A 72 -11.41 1.65 -3.41
C LEU A 72 -12.86 1.55 -2.93
N VAL A 73 -13.26 2.36 -1.95
CA VAL A 73 -14.65 2.42 -1.48
C VAL A 73 -15.59 2.86 -2.61
N CYS A 74 -15.24 3.92 -3.33
CA CYS A 74 -16.03 4.38 -4.48
C CYS A 74 -16.12 3.32 -5.58
N ALA A 75 -15.02 2.66 -5.94
CA ALA A 75 -15.01 1.59 -6.94
C ALA A 75 -15.88 0.42 -6.50
N THR A 76 -15.78 0.00 -5.25
CA THR A 76 -16.58 -1.11 -4.71
C THR A 76 -18.08 -0.82 -4.75
N LEU A 77 -18.48 0.41 -4.44
CA LEU A 77 -19.88 0.80 -4.33
C LEU A 77 -20.51 1.24 -5.66
N LEU A 78 -19.76 2.00 -6.47
CA LEU A 78 -20.30 2.65 -7.65
C LEU A 78 -19.92 1.97 -8.97
N TRP A 79 -18.73 1.36 -9.03
CA TRP A 79 -18.20 0.74 -10.25
C TRP A 79 -17.44 -0.57 -9.96
N PRO A 80 -18.13 -1.64 -9.52
CA PRO A 80 -17.48 -2.91 -9.17
C PRO A 80 -16.61 -3.51 -10.28
N ASN A 81 -16.96 -3.22 -11.55
CA ASN A 81 -16.22 -3.69 -12.72
C ASN A 81 -14.79 -3.13 -12.80
N MET A 82 -14.50 -1.99 -12.18
CA MET A 82 -13.14 -1.46 -12.11
C MET A 82 -12.21 -2.32 -11.28
N LEU A 83 -12.75 -3.12 -10.36
CA LEU A 83 -11.98 -4.05 -9.54
C LEU A 83 -11.61 -5.35 -10.27
N ALA A 84 -12.08 -5.56 -11.50
CA ALA A 84 -11.71 -6.73 -12.31
C ALA A 84 -10.20 -6.79 -12.60
N LEU A 85 -9.52 -5.65 -12.67
CA LEU A 85 -8.05 -5.54 -12.80
C LEU A 85 -7.32 -5.67 -11.45
N GLY A 86 -8.06 -5.89 -10.37
CA GLY A 86 -7.56 -5.92 -9.00
C GLY A 86 -7.62 -4.55 -8.32
N PRO A 87 -7.49 -4.53 -6.99
CA PRO A 87 -7.59 -3.30 -6.19
C PRO A 87 -6.38 -2.35 -6.35
N GLY A 88 -5.22 -2.89 -6.74
CA GLY A 88 -3.97 -2.12 -6.83
C GLY A 88 -4.03 -0.92 -7.76
N PRO A 89 -4.44 -1.05 -9.03
CA PRO A 89 -4.57 0.07 -9.97
C PRO A 89 -5.53 1.14 -9.47
N VAL A 90 -6.66 0.76 -8.87
CA VAL A 90 -7.65 1.70 -8.31
C VAL A 90 -7.05 2.49 -7.15
N ALA A 91 -6.35 1.81 -6.24
CA ALA A 91 -5.65 2.43 -5.12
C ALA A 91 -4.56 3.41 -5.59
N LEU A 92 -3.79 3.04 -6.61
CA LEU A 92 -2.78 3.92 -7.21
C LEU A 92 -3.39 5.19 -7.79
N VAL A 93 -4.49 5.09 -8.51
CA VAL A 93 -5.21 6.26 -9.06
C VAL A 93 -5.70 7.15 -7.93
N GLY A 94 -6.36 6.59 -6.91
CA GLY A 94 -6.87 7.36 -5.78
C GLY A 94 -5.78 8.04 -4.95
N GLY A 95 -4.73 7.31 -4.63
CA GLY A 95 -3.57 7.86 -3.93
C GLY A 95 -2.84 8.91 -4.76
N GLY A 96 -2.69 8.68 -6.06
CA GLY A 96 -2.08 9.62 -7.01
C GLY A 96 -2.89 10.91 -7.13
N LEU A 97 -4.22 10.84 -7.20
CA LEU A 97 -5.09 12.02 -7.22
C LEU A 97 -4.97 12.82 -5.92
N ALA A 98 -4.97 12.16 -4.76
CA ALA A 98 -4.75 12.83 -3.48
C ALA A 98 -3.39 13.55 -3.44
N ALA A 99 -2.33 12.88 -3.87
CA ALA A 99 -1.01 13.48 -3.96
C ALA A 99 -0.99 14.69 -4.90
N LEU A 100 -1.62 14.60 -6.08
CA LEU A 100 -1.71 15.71 -7.04
C LEU A 100 -2.47 16.91 -6.44
N ILE A 101 -3.56 16.68 -5.72
CA ILE A 101 -4.31 17.74 -5.03
C ILE A 101 -3.42 18.44 -4.00
N VAL A 102 -2.71 17.67 -3.18
CA VAL A 102 -1.80 18.21 -2.15
C VAL A 102 -0.66 19.00 -2.80
N MET A 103 -0.06 18.47 -3.87
CA MET A 103 0.99 19.16 -4.61
C MET A 103 0.49 20.44 -5.27
N ALA A 104 -0.71 20.45 -5.85
CA ALA A 104 -1.32 21.64 -6.43
C ALA A 104 -1.59 22.73 -5.38
N LEU A 105 -2.03 22.34 -4.18
CA LEU A 105 -2.21 23.25 -3.06
C LEU A 105 -0.87 23.79 -2.55
N GLY A 106 0.13 22.92 -2.45
CA GLY A 106 1.51 23.28 -2.07
C GLY A 106 2.16 24.25 -3.05
N ALA A 107 1.95 24.04 -4.36
CA ALA A 107 2.51 24.88 -5.41
C ALA A 107 2.07 26.36 -5.30
N ARG A 108 0.82 26.60 -4.89
CA ARG A 108 0.29 27.96 -4.67
C ARG A 108 0.96 28.73 -3.53
N ARG A 109 1.68 28.04 -2.68
CA ARG A 109 2.39 28.58 -1.50
C ARG A 109 3.89 28.32 -1.54
N GLY A 110 4.47 28.10 -2.74
CA GLY A 110 5.90 27.87 -2.93
C GLY A 110 6.43 26.60 -2.28
N PHE A 111 5.62 25.56 -2.15
CA PHE A 111 5.97 24.26 -1.55
C PHE A 111 6.54 24.37 -0.12
N ALA A 112 6.09 25.35 0.66
CA ALA A 112 6.47 25.41 2.07
C ALA A 112 6.11 24.10 2.78
N PRO A 113 7.05 23.41 3.45
CA PRO A 113 6.84 22.06 4.03
C PRO A 113 5.62 21.99 4.96
N VAL A 114 5.42 23.02 5.77
CA VAL A 114 4.26 23.13 6.67
C VAL A 114 2.95 23.18 5.90
N THR A 115 2.91 23.94 4.80
CA THR A 115 1.70 24.04 3.96
C THR A 115 1.36 22.70 3.30
N VAL A 116 2.35 21.98 2.79
CA VAL A 116 2.14 20.66 2.16
C VAL A 116 1.64 19.66 3.19
N THR A 117 2.23 19.64 4.38
CA THR A 117 1.81 18.75 5.47
C THR A 117 0.37 19.03 5.91
N ILE A 118 0.02 20.30 6.16
CA ILE A 118 -1.35 20.68 6.56
C ILE A 118 -2.35 20.36 5.44
N ALA A 119 -2.02 20.66 4.19
CA ALA A 119 -2.86 20.31 3.04
C ALA A 119 -3.09 18.81 2.94
N GLY A 120 -2.03 18.01 3.14
CA GLY A 120 -2.10 16.55 3.15
C GLY A 120 -3.01 16.01 4.25
N MET A 121 -2.85 16.52 5.47
CA MET A 121 -3.72 16.15 6.59
C MET A 121 -5.20 16.48 6.31
N LEU A 122 -5.49 17.68 5.80
CA LEU A 122 -6.87 18.09 5.48
C LEU A 122 -7.47 17.23 4.37
N VAL A 123 -6.73 16.98 3.29
CA VAL A 123 -7.16 16.08 2.20
C VAL A 123 -7.38 14.67 2.72
N GLY A 124 -6.46 14.17 3.56
CA GLY A 124 -6.57 12.84 4.16
C GLY A 124 -7.78 12.71 5.08
N MET A 125 -8.02 13.70 5.95
CA MET A 125 -9.19 13.72 6.84
C MET A 125 -10.50 13.78 6.04
N LEU A 126 -10.56 14.62 4.99
CA LEU A 126 -11.72 14.71 4.14
C LEU A 126 -11.99 13.40 3.39
N ALA A 127 -10.96 12.80 2.79
CA ALA A 127 -11.09 11.52 2.10
C ALA A 127 -11.54 10.40 3.04
N SER A 128 -10.98 10.34 4.26
CA SER A 128 -11.39 9.37 5.29
C SER A 128 -12.82 9.59 5.75
N ALA A 129 -13.24 10.84 5.97
CA ALA A 129 -14.61 11.17 6.38
C ALA A 129 -15.63 10.75 5.31
N ILE A 130 -15.34 11.03 4.02
CA ILE A 130 -16.18 10.62 2.90
C ILE A 130 -16.23 9.10 2.81
N SER A 131 -15.08 8.42 2.90
CA SER A 131 -15.01 6.95 2.89
C SER A 131 -15.87 6.34 3.99
N THR A 132 -15.77 6.86 5.20
CA THR A 132 -16.54 6.41 6.35
C THR A 132 -18.03 6.64 6.15
N ALA A 133 -18.42 7.82 5.68
CA ALA A 133 -19.82 8.14 5.40
C ALA A 133 -20.44 7.22 4.35
N LEU A 134 -19.70 6.96 3.24
CA LEU A 134 -20.13 6.04 2.20
C LEU A 134 -20.26 4.60 2.73
N THR A 135 -19.32 4.17 3.56
CA THR A 135 -19.32 2.83 4.16
C THR A 135 -20.50 2.64 5.10
N LEU A 136 -20.76 3.63 5.98
CA LEU A 136 -21.88 3.57 6.94
C LEU A 136 -23.24 3.59 6.25
N GLY A 137 -23.36 4.26 5.12
CA GLY A 137 -24.60 4.31 4.33
C GLY A 137 -25.03 2.95 3.73
N GLN A 138 -24.12 1.97 3.68
CA GLN A 138 -24.29 0.68 2.99
C GLN A 138 -24.37 -0.53 3.92
N GLY A 139 -24.98 -0.43 5.06
CA GLY A 139 -25.19 -1.38 6.15
C GLY A 139 -24.70 -2.85 6.03
N HIS A 140 -24.77 -3.45 4.84
CA HIS A 140 -24.37 -4.85 4.59
C HIS A 140 -22.87 -5.05 4.27
N TYR A 141 -22.15 -4.01 3.88
CA TYR A 141 -20.72 -4.10 3.48
C TYR A 141 -19.74 -3.72 4.59
N LEU A 142 -20.24 -3.40 5.79
CA LEU A 142 -19.44 -2.93 6.92
C LEU A 142 -18.31 -3.91 7.28
N LEU A 143 -18.59 -5.21 7.31
CA LEU A 143 -17.60 -6.19 7.77
C LEU A 143 -16.43 -6.33 6.81
N SER A 144 -16.70 -6.40 5.50
CA SER A 144 -15.63 -6.51 4.48
C SER A 144 -14.79 -5.24 4.41
N LEU A 145 -15.39 -4.06 4.56
CA LEU A 145 -14.66 -2.79 4.56
C LEU A 145 -13.86 -2.56 5.85
N VAL A 146 -14.35 -3.03 7.00
CA VAL A 146 -13.59 -3.01 8.26
C VAL A 146 -12.37 -3.92 8.16
N ILE A 147 -12.51 -5.13 7.59
CA ILE A 147 -11.39 -6.05 7.36
C ILE A 147 -10.38 -5.42 6.38
N TRP A 148 -10.85 -4.75 5.34
CA TRP A 148 -9.99 -4.03 4.40
C TRP A 148 -9.20 -2.90 5.06
N ASN A 149 -9.83 -2.11 5.93
CA ASN A 149 -9.18 -1.03 6.68
C ASN A 149 -8.16 -1.53 7.70
N GLY A 150 -8.40 -2.69 8.29
CA GLY A 150 -7.46 -3.34 9.20
C GLY A 150 -6.21 -3.89 8.51
N GLY A 151 -6.26 -3.99 7.19
CA GLY A 151 -5.22 -4.66 6.40
C GLY A 151 -5.25 -6.17 6.55
N SER A 152 -4.73 -6.87 5.55
CA SER A 152 -4.59 -8.32 5.60
C SER A 152 -3.30 -8.75 4.88
N LEU A 153 -2.50 -9.53 5.57
CA LEU A 153 -1.35 -10.26 5.01
C LEU A 153 -1.77 -11.65 4.48
N SER A 154 -3.08 -11.91 4.37
CA SER A 154 -3.62 -13.17 3.86
C SER A 154 -3.34 -13.28 2.36
N GLN A 155 -2.19 -13.81 2.05
CA GLN A 155 -1.73 -14.10 0.68
C GLN A 155 -1.40 -15.58 0.60
N ASP A 156 -2.03 -16.25 -0.33
CA ASP A 156 -1.87 -17.70 -0.53
C ASP A 156 -1.03 -17.99 -1.78
N SER A 157 -0.30 -16.99 -2.30
CA SER A 157 0.49 -17.15 -3.52
C SER A 157 1.71 -16.24 -3.59
N TRP A 158 2.76 -16.72 -4.25
CA TRP A 158 3.99 -15.97 -4.52
C TRP A 158 3.81 -14.82 -5.52
N HIS A 159 2.68 -14.74 -6.24
CA HIS A 159 2.40 -13.65 -7.19
C HIS A 159 2.36 -12.27 -6.51
N GLY A 160 1.85 -12.19 -5.27
CA GLY A 160 1.87 -10.96 -4.48
C GLY A 160 3.29 -10.52 -4.13
N VAL A 161 4.13 -11.47 -3.74
CA VAL A 161 5.56 -11.23 -3.42
C VAL A 161 6.29 -10.66 -4.63
N ILE A 162 6.15 -11.28 -5.81
CA ILE A 162 6.82 -10.85 -7.04
C ILE A 162 6.38 -9.42 -7.41
N ARG A 163 5.08 -9.13 -7.35
CA ARG A 163 4.56 -7.78 -7.66
C ARG A 163 5.14 -6.72 -6.74
N LEU A 164 5.16 -6.96 -5.42
CA LEU A 164 5.73 -6.02 -4.45
C LEU A 164 7.23 -5.87 -4.60
N ALA A 165 7.95 -6.96 -4.88
CA ALA A 165 9.39 -6.91 -5.14
C ALA A 165 9.72 -6.05 -6.37
N VAL A 166 8.95 -6.21 -7.46
CA VAL A 166 9.10 -5.38 -8.66
C VAL A 166 8.85 -3.90 -8.33
N VAL A 167 7.78 -3.59 -7.59
CA VAL A 167 7.48 -2.21 -7.19
C VAL A 167 8.59 -1.64 -6.31
N LEU A 168 9.14 -2.43 -5.38
CA LEU A 168 10.27 -2.00 -4.54
C LEU A 168 11.52 -1.69 -5.37
N VAL A 169 11.88 -2.57 -6.32
CA VAL A 169 13.05 -2.37 -7.19
C VAL A 169 12.87 -1.14 -8.07
N LEU A 170 11.70 -0.97 -8.69
CA LEU A 170 11.41 0.20 -9.52
C LEU A 170 11.39 1.49 -8.69
N GLY A 171 10.79 1.45 -7.51
CA GLY A 171 10.77 2.58 -6.57
C GLY A 171 12.17 2.97 -6.10
N ALA A 172 12.99 2.00 -5.72
CA ALA A 172 14.37 2.24 -5.30
C ALA A 172 15.25 2.76 -6.46
N ALA A 173 15.08 2.21 -7.66
CA ALA A 173 15.80 2.69 -8.85
C ALA A 173 15.38 4.14 -9.19
N GLY A 174 14.09 4.45 -9.17
CA GLY A 174 13.58 5.81 -9.35
C GLY A 174 14.12 6.77 -8.30
N ALA A 175 14.13 6.37 -7.03
CA ALA A 175 14.72 7.15 -5.95
C ALA A 175 16.20 7.41 -6.16
N ALA A 176 16.98 6.41 -6.54
CA ALA A 176 18.41 6.53 -6.80
C ALA A 176 18.72 7.46 -7.99
N LEU A 177 17.83 7.54 -8.99
CA LEU A 177 17.96 8.47 -10.11
C LEU A 177 17.64 9.91 -9.72
N LEU A 178 16.69 10.11 -8.80
CA LEU A 178 16.25 11.44 -8.35
C LEU A 178 17.19 12.05 -7.28
N VAL A 179 17.83 11.21 -6.46
CA VAL A 179 18.72 11.62 -5.36
C VAL A 179 20.19 11.67 -5.79
N ARG A 180 20.47 11.77 -7.08
CA ARG A 180 21.87 12.01 -7.52
C ARG A 180 22.34 13.37 -6.99
N PRO A 181 23.54 13.41 -6.34
CA PRO A 181 24.14 14.65 -5.83
C PRO A 181 24.49 15.62 -6.94
#